data_1e372b944a1d726b875b15f17cd244c0
#
_entry.id   1e372b944a1d726b875b15f17cd244c0
#
_cell.length_a   1.000
_cell.length_b   1.000
_cell.length_c   1.000
_cell.angle_alpha   90.00
_cell.angle_beta   90.00
_cell.angle_gamma   90.00
#
_symmetry.space_group_name_H-M   'P 1'
#
loop_
_entity.id
_entity.type
_entity.pdbx_description
1 polymer ?
#
loop_
_entity_poly.entity_id
_entity_poly.type
_entity_poly.pdbx_seq_one_letter_code
_entity_poly.pdbx_strand_id
1 'polypeptide(L)'
;LETIFYPVYGLHDELEVERVDDFEFIQEGLAVDCPAEDNLIVKCYLRMCNKYPKVSSVRIRFKKNIPFGAGLGGGSSDAAHMAMALNEIFALGLSKEQLAEEVRDLGADCPFFIYNTPCYAEGIGDRLSPIPLDLSGLRLVMIKPNCGVSTKEAYAGIKPKGCSELANMAQDRSNLFHTAYNDFEDTVFVVHPEISEIKQRLLDAGAVYAAMSGSGSTVFGLFENDAEGRTDAQLRLLHEEFASMVIFDD
;
A
#
# COMPACT_ATOMS: atom_id res chain seq x y z
N LEU A 1 -6.13 11.98 -10.32
CA LEU A 1 -6.08 10.55 -10.07
C LEU A 1 -7.49 10.02 -9.80
N GLU A 2 -7.80 8.84 -10.32
CA GLU A 2 -8.98 8.04 -9.98
C GLU A 2 -8.48 6.62 -9.76
N THR A 3 -8.70 6.05 -8.57
CA THR A 3 -8.19 4.72 -8.23
C THR A 3 -9.05 4.06 -7.15
N ILE A 4 -8.85 2.76 -6.97
CA ILE A 4 -9.42 2.00 -5.86
C ILE A 4 -8.29 1.61 -4.91
N PHE A 5 -8.46 1.92 -3.63
CA PHE A 5 -7.63 1.41 -2.57
C PHE A 5 -8.34 0.26 -1.86
N TYR A 6 -7.63 -0.84 -1.69
CA TYR A 6 -8.10 -2.01 -0.95
C TYR A 6 -7.09 -2.40 0.12
N PRO A 7 -7.50 -2.53 1.40
CA PRO A 7 -6.58 -2.85 2.49
C PRO A 7 -6.17 -4.33 2.44
N VAL A 8 -4.89 -4.60 2.65
CA VAL A 8 -4.31 -5.94 2.79
C VAL A 8 -3.80 -6.08 4.21
N TYR A 9 -4.22 -7.13 4.92
CA TYR A 9 -3.94 -7.29 6.35
C TYR A 9 -2.77 -8.25 6.64
N GLY A 10 -2.52 -9.22 5.78
CA GLY A 10 -1.50 -10.24 6.00
C GLY A 10 -0.06 -9.74 5.87
N LEU A 11 0.18 -8.66 5.08
CA LEU A 11 1.48 -8.02 4.95
C LEU A 11 1.50 -6.67 5.69
N HIS A 12 2.30 -6.56 6.75
CA HIS A 12 2.35 -5.35 7.59
C HIS A 12 3.74 -5.10 8.18
N ASP A 13 4.02 -3.85 8.44
CA ASP A 13 5.12 -3.41 9.28
C ASP A 13 4.70 -3.47 10.76
N GLU A 14 5.66 -3.52 11.68
CA GLU A 14 5.40 -3.54 13.11
C GLU A 14 5.86 -2.22 13.75
N LEU A 15 4.98 -1.60 14.54
CA LEU A 15 5.25 -0.33 15.19
C LEU A 15 4.90 -0.44 16.69
N GLU A 16 5.92 -0.32 17.55
CA GLU A 16 5.74 -0.20 18.99
C GLU A 16 6.09 1.21 19.44
N VAL A 17 5.22 1.81 20.25
CA VAL A 17 5.41 3.18 20.75
C VAL A 17 5.19 3.19 22.26
N GLU A 18 6.16 3.68 23.02
CA GLU A 18 6.08 3.81 24.47
C GLU A 18 6.56 5.18 24.96
N ARG A 19 5.99 5.67 26.07
CA ARG A 19 6.46 6.93 26.70
C ARG A 19 7.77 6.72 27.38
N VAL A 20 8.70 7.65 27.16
CA VAL A 20 10.05 7.68 27.77
C VAL A 20 10.46 9.13 28.09
N ASP A 21 11.58 9.32 28.76
CA ASP A 21 12.08 10.67 29.10
C ASP A 21 12.73 11.35 27.88
N ASP A 22 13.45 10.58 27.05
CA ASP A 22 14.14 11.07 25.86
C ASP A 22 13.66 10.34 24.61
N PHE A 23 13.54 11.08 23.50
CA PHE A 23 13.11 10.51 22.21
C PHE A 23 14.13 9.50 21.69
N GLU A 24 13.63 8.33 21.30
CA GLU A 24 14.40 7.28 20.63
C GLU A 24 13.65 6.74 19.41
N PHE A 25 14.38 6.55 18.30
CA PHE A 25 13.86 5.87 17.10
C PHE A 25 14.78 4.70 16.75
N ILE A 26 14.26 3.49 16.82
CA ILE A 26 14.97 2.23 16.57
C ILE A 26 14.30 1.56 15.38
N GLN A 27 15.05 1.36 14.29
CA GLN A 27 14.56 0.71 13.08
C GLN A 27 15.24 -0.65 12.92
N GLU A 28 14.43 -1.66 12.60
CA GLU A 28 14.81 -3.04 12.31
C GLU A 28 14.16 -3.51 11.01
N GLY A 29 14.51 -4.71 10.54
CA GLY A 29 13.96 -5.33 9.34
C GLY A 29 14.58 -4.81 8.06
N LEU A 30 13.77 -4.60 7.03
CA LEU A 30 14.23 -4.12 5.72
C LEU A 30 14.77 -2.70 5.79
N ALA A 31 15.81 -2.43 5.00
CA ALA A 31 16.37 -1.08 4.92
C ALA A 31 15.35 -0.08 4.36
N VAL A 32 15.33 1.11 4.96
CA VAL A 32 14.61 2.28 4.44
C VAL A 32 15.67 3.27 3.95
N ASP A 33 15.63 3.58 2.66
CA ASP A 33 16.61 4.44 2.02
C ASP A 33 16.28 5.93 2.23
N CYS A 34 16.24 6.33 3.51
CA CYS A 34 16.16 7.74 3.89
C CYS A 34 16.75 7.96 5.29
N PRO A 35 17.24 9.17 5.60
CA PRO A 35 17.60 9.57 6.95
C PRO A 35 16.42 9.44 7.92
N ALA A 36 16.67 9.20 9.21
CA ALA A 36 15.61 9.02 10.21
C ALA A 36 14.65 10.22 10.27
N GLU A 37 15.17 11.45 10.13
CA GLU A 37 14.38 12.69 10.10
C GLU A 37 13.44 12.78 8.88
N ASP A 38 13.73 12.05 7.82
CA ASP A 38 12.89 11.98 6.61
C ASP A 38 11.86 10.85 6.65
N ASN A 39 11.99 9.94 7.62
CA ASN A 39 11.01 8.88 7.82
C ASN A 39 9.64 9.45 8.21
N LEU A 40 8.57 9.01 7.54
CA LEU A 40 7.23 9.54 7.78
C LEU A 40 6.71 9.29 9.20
N ILE A 41 7.18 8.24 9.88
CA ILE A 41 6.89 7.98 11.30
C ILE A 41 7.42 9.14 12.16
N VAL A 42 8.69 9.50 11.95
CA VAL A 42 9.34 10.58 12.70
C VAL A 42 8.72 11.94 12.37
N LYS A 43 8.44 12.21 11.08
CA LYS A 43 7.72 13.42 10.66
C LYS A 43 6.33 13.52 11.31
N CYS A 44 5.60 12.42 11.37
CA CYS A 44 4.31 12.36 12.05
C CYS A 44 4.46 12.67 13.54
N TYR A 45 5.39 12.02 14.23
CA TYR A 45 5.67 12.28 15.65
C TYR A 45 5.98 13.75 15.91
N LEU A 46 6.92 14.33 15.18
CA LEU A 46 7.32 15.74 15.34
C LEU A 46 6.16 16.71 15.09
N ARG A 47 5.34 16.44 14.07
CA ARG A 47 4.13 17.22 13.79
C ARG A 47 3.13 17.17 14.95
N MET A 48 2.88 15.97 15.48
CA MET A 48 1.97 15.79 16.62
C MET A 48 2.51 16.45 17.89
N CYS A 49 3.80 16.37 18.19
CA CYS A 49 4.45 17.09 19.30
C CYS A 49 4.24 18.60 19.19
N ASN A 50 4.45 19.15 18.00
CA ASN A 50 4.32 20.59 17.79
C ASN A 50 2.88 21.09 17.96
N LYS A 51 1.90 20.28 17.60
CA LYS A 51 0.49 20.65 17.62
C LYS A 51 -0.21 20.34 18.94
N TYR A 52 0.17 19.25 19.60
CA TYR A 52 -0.49 18.74 20.79
C TYR A 52 0.47 18.76 22.00
N PRO A 53 0.36 19.75 22.91
CA PRO A 53 1.27 19.87 24.06
C PRO A 53 1.27 18.67 25.04
N LYS A 54 0.28 17.78 24.94
CA LYS A 54 0.24 16.53 25.71
C LYS A 54 1.22 15.48 25.19
N VAL A 55 1.63 15.56 23.92
CA VAL A 55 2.55 14.60 23.31
C VAL A 55 3.96 14.92 23.82
N SER A 56 4.54 13.99 24.56
CA SER A 56 5.90 14.05 25.08
C SER A 56 6.81 13.04 24.38
N SER A 57 8.03 12.88 24.88
CA SER A 57 9.00 11.96 24.31
C SER A 57 8.50 10.52 24.32
N VAL A 58 8.79 9.83 23.22
CA VAL A 58 8.47 8.41 23.03
C VAL A 58 9.69 7.65 22.51
N ARG A 59 9.74 6.36 22.84
CA ARG A 59 10.56 5.39 22.12
C ARG A 59 9.69 4.76 21.04
N ILE A 60 10.20 4.76 19.82
CA ILE A 60 9.59 4.12 18.66
C ILE A 60 10.46 2.96 18.24
N ARG A 61 9.92 1.72 18.29
CA ARG A 61 10.53 0.55 17.68
C ARG A 61 9.77 0.24 16.41
N PHE A 62 10.47 0.26 15.29
CA PHE A 62 9.89 0.09 13.97
C PHE A 62 10.58 -1.06 13.23
N LYS A 63 9.82 -2.10 12.89
CA LYS A 63 10.31 -3.21 12.08
C LYS A 63 9.68 -3.16 10.71
N LYS A 64 10.50 -2.91 9.70
CA LYS A 64 10.09 -2.85 8.30
C LYS A 64 10.02 -4.24 7.68
N ASN A 65 8.83 -4.66 7.28
CA ASN A 65 8.57 -5.92 6.58
C ASN A 65 8.12 -5.65 5.12
N ILE A 66 7.45 -4.52 4.86
CA ILE A 66 7.04 -4.11 3.51
C ILE A 66 8.22 -3.42 2.82
N PRO A 67 8.66 -3.87 1.62
CA PRO A 67 9.78 -3.25 0.92
C PRO A 67 9.54 -1.76 0.64
N PHE A 68 10.59 -0.95 0.80
CA PHE A 68 10.55 0.46 0.46
C PHE A 68 10.34 0.66 -1.05
N GLY A 69 9.49 1.62 -1.44
CA GLY A 69 9.21 1.91 -2.85
C GLY A 69 8.50 0.79 -3.60
N ALA A 70 7.72 -0.04 -2.88
CA ALA A 70 7.00 -1.17 -3.47
C ALA A 70 5.68 -0.81 -4.16
N GLY A 71 5.19 0.43 -4.06
CA GLY A 71 3.86 0.81 -4.56
C GLY A 71 2.70 0.33 -3.69
N LEU A 72 2.98 -0.06 -2.43
CA LEU A 72 2.01 -0.63 -1.48
C LEU A 72 1.58 0.35 -0.37
N GLY A 73 2.02 1.60 -0.43
CA GLY A 73 1.66 2.62 0.57
C GLY A 73 2.24 2.38 1.97
N GLY A 74 3.25 1.50 2.14
CA GLY A 74 3.78 1.12 3.44
C GLY A 74 4.17 2.30 4.33
N GLY A 75 4.94 3.27 3.81
CA GLY A 75 5.33 4.47 4.57
C GLY A 75 4.13 5.35 4.97
N SER A 76 3.09 5.41 4.14
CA SER A 76 1.85 6.12 4.46
C SER A 76 1.05 5.40 5.54
N SER A 77 1.03 4.07 5.50
CA SER A 77 0.47 3.22 6.57
C SER A 77 1.20 3.46 7.90
N ASP A 78 2.54 3.46 7.87
CA ASP A 78 3.37 3.67 9.05
C ASP A 78 3.06 5.02 9.72
N ALA A 79 2.97 6.10 8.93
CA ALA A 79 2.63 7.44 9.43
C ALA A 79 1.21 7.51 10.03
N ALA A 80 0.23 6.89 9.37
CA ALA A 80 -1.15 6.85 9.85
C ALA A 80 -1.24 6.10 11.19
N HIS A 81 -0.58 4.95 11.31
CA HIS A 81 -0.56 4.17 12.54
C HIS A 81 0.19 4.87 13.66
N MET A 82 1.26 5.62 13.34
CA MET A 82 1.93 6.48 14.31
C MET A 82 0.99 7.55 14.89
N ALA A 83 0.21 8.22 14.04
CA ALA A 83 -0.78 9.20 14.50
C ALA A 83 -1.84 8.55 15.40
N MET A 84 -2.35 7.37 15.04
CA MET A 84 -3.31 6.62 15.85
C MET A 84 -2.70 6.19 17.20
N ALA A 85 -1.47 5.69 17.21
CA ALA A 85 -0.77 5.31 18.43
C ALA A 85 -0.58 6.51 19.39
N LEU A 86 -0.17 7.66 18.88
CA LEU A 86 -0.03 8.88 19.68
C LEU A 86 -1.38 9.38 20.21
N ASN A 87 -2.43 9.30 19.41
CA ASN A 87 -3.79 9.65 19.83
C ASN A 87 -4.24 8.81 21.03
N GLU A 88 -3.96 7.51 21.00
CA GLU A 88 -4.31 6.56 22.08
C GLU A 88 -3.42 6.78 23.32
N ILE A 89 -2.10 6.74 23.16
CA ILE A 89 -1.12 6.80 24.26
C ILE A 89 -1.24 8.09 25.06
N PHE A 90 -1.52 9.22 24.39
CA PHE A 90 -1.65 10.53 25.03
C PHE A 90 -3.11 10.96 25.26
N ALA A 91 -4.08 10.08 24.97
CA ALA A 91 -5.50 10.34 25.13
C ALA A 91 -5.90 11.72 24.54
N LEU A 92 -5.55 11.95 23.26
CA LEU A 92 -5.80 13.23 22.59
C LEU A 92 -7.29 13.38 22.25
N GLY A 93 -8.01 12.27 22.07
CA GLY A 93 -9.44 12.25 21.78
C GLY A 93 -9.78 12.67 20.36
N LEU A 94 -8.86 12.52 19.40
CA LEU A 94 -9.08 12.86 18.00
C LEU A 94 -9.97 11.82 17.33
N SER A 95 -10.93 12.26 16.53
CA SER A 95 -11.75 11.40 15.67
C SER A 95 -10.92 10.89 14.46
N LYS A 96 -11.47 9.89 13.73
CA LYS A 96 -10.84 9.40 12.49
C LYS A 96 -10.68 10.52 11.45
N GLU A 97 -11.66 11.39 11.32
CA GLU A 97 -11.63 12.52 10.40
C GLU A 97 -10.53 13.51 10.78
N GLN A 98 -10.37 13.78 12.08
CA GLN A 98 -9.30 14.64 12.59
C GLN A 98 -7.93 14.01 12.37
N LEU A 99 -7.78 12.70 12.63
CA LEU A 99 -6.53 11.98 12.37
C LEU A 99 -6.19 11.96 10.87
N ALA A 100 -7.17 11.73 10.00
CA ALA A 100 -6.97 11.76 8.55
C ALA A 100 -6.46 13.14 8.07
N GLU A 101 -6.98 14.23 8.66
CA GLU A 101 -6.51 15.59 8.38
C GLU A 101 -5.07 15.82 8.88
N GLU A 102 -4.70 15.27 10.07
CA GLU A 102 -3.34 15.38 10.61
C GLU A 102 -2.29 14.74 9.70
N VAL A 103 -2.62 13.63 9.05
CA VAL A 103 -1.64 12.86 8.24
C VAL A 103 -1.67 13.22 6.75
N ARG A 104 -2.66 13.97 6.27
CA ARG A 104 -2.84 14.31 4.84
C ARG A 104 -1.61 14.95 4.22
N ASP A 105 -0.99 15.91 4.91
CA ASP A 105 0.18 16.61 4.41
C ASP A 105 1.47 15.79 4.47
N LEU A 106 1.47 14.64 5.17
CA LEU A 106 2.60 13.72 5.19
C LEU A 106 2.65 12.85 3.93
N GLY A 107 1.48 12.55 3.37
CA GLY A 107 1.34 11.80 2.13
C GLY A 107 -0.13 11.66 1.74
N ALA A 108 -0.43 11.73 0.44
CA ALA A 108 -1.79 11.66 -0.09
C ALA A 108 -2.52 10.36 0.30
N ASP A 109 -1.78 9.25 0.42
CA ASP A 109 -2.34 7.94 0.76
C ASP A 109 -2.52 7.74 2.28
N CYS A 110 -1.94 8.61 3.15
CA CYS A 110 -2.01 8.43 4.60
C CYS A 110 -3.46 8.40 5.15
N PRO A 111 -4.39 9.24 4.68
CA PRO A 111 -5.78 9.21 5.14
C PRO A 111 -6.48 7.87 4.91
N PHE A 112 -6.14 7.14 3.84
CA PHE A 112 -6.69 5.81 3.57
C PHE A 112 -6.46 4.85 4.74
N PHE A 113 -5.25 4.82 5.30
CA PHE A 113 -4.87 3.92 6.38
C PHE A 113 -5.50 4.27 7.74
N ILE A 114 -6.01 5.49 7.91
CA ILE A 114 -6.83 5.86 9.08
C ILE A 114 -8.21 5.19 9.00
N TYR A 115 -8.82 5.15 7.82
CA TYR A 115 -10.13 4.51 7.61
C TYR A 115 -10.00 3.00 7.42
N ASN A 116 -8.98 2.58 6.68
CA ASN A 116 -8.61 1.19 6.40
C ASN A 116 -9.78 0.33 5.89
N THR A 117 -10.52 0.86 4.93
CA THR A 117 -11.66 0.21 4.28
C THR A 117 -11.57 0.42 2.77
N PRO A 118 -12.14 -0.48 1.92
CA PRO A 118 -12.13 -0.28 0.48
C PRO A 118 -12.70 1.09 0.10
N CYS A 119 -11.94 1.85 -0.70
CA CYS A 119 -12.30 3.21 -1.07
C CYS A 119 -12.05 3.45 -2.56
N TYR A 120 -12.93 4.24 -3.18
CA TYR A 120 -12.63 4.99 -4.38
C TYR A 120 -11.92 6.30 -3.98
N ALA A 121 -10.81 6.59 -4.61
CA ALA A 121 -9.98 7.75 -4.32
C ALA A 121 -9.85 8.66 -5.55
N GLU A 122 -9.99 9.96 -5.34
CA GLU A 122 -9.91 11.02 -6.34
C GLU A 122 -8.89 12.10 -5.96
N GLY A 123 -8.75 13.10 -6.82
CA GLY A 123 -7.84 14.22 -6.60
C GLY A 123 -6.38 13.80 -6.76
N ILE A 124 -5.58 13.94 -5.71
CA ILE A 124 -4.22 13.40 -5.64
C ILE A 124 -4.17 12.02 -4.95
N GLY A 125 -5.34 11.41 -4.66
CA GLY A 125 -5.50 10.18 -3.88
C GLY A 125 -6.04 10.42 -2.47
N ASP A 126 -6.37 11.66 -2.14
CA ASP A 126 -6.72 12.14 -0.80
C ASP A 126 -8.23 12.31 -0.56
N ARG A 127 -9.05 12.31 -1.61
CA ARG A 127 -10.52 12.35 -1.51
C ARG A 127 -11.07 10.94 -1.58
N LEU A 128 -11.43 10.40 -0.43
CA LEU A 128 -11.81 9.00 -0.26
C LEU A 128 -13.33 8.86 -0.12
N SER A 129 -13.91 7.95 -0.89
CA SER A 129 -15.31 7.53 -0.82
C SER A 129 -15.38 6.03 -0.59
N PRO A 130 -15.95 5.54 0.52
CA PRO A 130 -16.10 4.11 0.76
C PRO A 130 -16.89 3.42 -0.34
N ILE A 131 -16.47 2.22 -0.73
CA ILE A 131 -17.12 1.39 -1.75
C ILE A 131 -17.39 -0.02 -1.22
N PRO A 132 -18.46 -0.69 -1.68
CA PRO A 132 -18.83 -2.02 -1.23
C PRO A 132 -18.06 -3.13 -1.97
N LEU A 133 -16.78 -2.91 -2.29
CA LEU A 133 -15.95 -3.91 -2.95
C LEU A 133 -15.57 -5.01 -1.96
N ASP A 134 -15.97 -6.24 -2.26
CA ASP A 134 -15.62 -7.44 -1.51
C ASP A 134 -14.77 -8.37 -2.36
N LEU A 135 -13.51 -8.55 -1.95
CA LEU A 135 -12.55 -9.48 -2.54
C LEU A 135 -12.35 -10.75 -1.66
N SER A 136 -13.17 -10.93 -0.63
CA SER A 136 -13.13 -12.15 0.19
C SER A 136 -13.36 -13.40 -0.66
N GLY A 137 -12.65 -14.47 -0.32
CA GLY A 137 -12.67 -15.73 -1.08
C GLY A 137 -11.78 -15.73 -2.32
N LEU A 138 -11.06 -14.63 -2.61
CA LEU A 138 -9.94 -14.63 -3.54
C LEU A 138 -8.63 -14.73 -2.77
N ARG A 139 -7.69 -15.46 -3.33
CA ARG A 139 -6.31 -15.52 -2.86
C ARG A 139 -5.51 -14.43 -3.52
N LEU A 140 -4.77 -13.64 -2.73
CA LEU A 140 -3.92 -12.56 -3.19
C LEU A 140 -2.47 -13.02 -3.25
N VAL A 141 -1.84 -12.88 -4.40
CA VAL A 141 -0.38 -13.08 -4.55
C VAL A 141 0.24 -11.76 -5.00
N MET A 142 1.26 -11.30 -4.31
CA MET A 142 2.03 -10.11 -4.67
C MET A 142 3.49 -10.47 -4.90
N ILE A 143 4.06 -9.98 -6.00
CA ILE A 143 5.47 -10.19 -6.36
C ILE A 143 6.12 -8.83 -6.52
N LYS A 144 7.13 -8.56 -5.68
CA LYS A 144 7.96 -7.35 -5.76
C LYS A 144 9.29 -7.69 -6.43
N PRO A 145 9.51 -7.25 -7.69
CA PRO A 145 10.79 -7.44 -8.36
C PRO A 145 11.91 -6.64 -7.68
N ASN A 146 13.15 -6.99 -8.01
CA ASN A 146 14.33 -6.33 -7.44
C ASN A 146 14.58 -4.91 -8.01
N CYS A 147 13.81 -4.49 -9.02
CA CYS A 147 13.85 -3.12 -9.52
C CYS A 147 12.95 -2.19 -8.67
N GLY A 148 13.30 -0.91 -8.63
CA GLY A 148 12.48 0.16 -8.05
C GLY A 148 11.94 1.07 -9.15
N VAL A 149 10.74 1.58 -8.97
CA VAL A 149 10.15 2.64 -9.83
C VAL A 149 9.94 3.86 -8.97
N SER A 150 10.50 5.00 -9.35
CA SER A 150 10.20 6.23 -8.62
C SER A 150 8.82 6.75 -9.03
N THR A 151 8.04 7.22 -8.05
CA THR A 151 6.73 7.83 -8.32
C THR A 151 6.83 8.97 -9.34
N LYS A 152 7.91 9.77 -9.27
CA LYS A 152 8.17 10.85 -10.21
C LYS A 152 8.35 10.33 -11.65
N GLU A 153 9.05 9.24 -11.82
CA GLU A 153 9.26 8.59 -13.12
C GLU A 153 7.95 8.05 -13.69
N ALA A 154 7.17 7.34 -12.87
CA ALA A 154 5.88 6.82 -13.28
C ALA A 154 4.93 7.94 -13.74
N TYR A 155 4.86 9.05 -12.99
CA TYR A 155 4.03 10.20 -13.38
C TYR A 155 4.54 10.96 -14.61
N ALA A 156 5.83 10.98 -14.90
CA ALA A 156 6.39 11.74 -16.01
C ALA A 156 5.92 11.27 -17.39
N GLY A 157 5.59 9.98 -17.51
CA GLY A 157 5.16 9.37 -18.78
C GLY A 157 3.66 9.16 -18.91
N ILE A 158 2.87 9.35 -17.86
CA ILE A 158 1.45 8.98 -17.83
C ILE A 158 0.62 9.84 -18.78
N LYS A 159 -0.27 9.19 -19.51
CA LYS A 159 -1.34 9.84 -20.30
C LYS A 159 -2.67 9.34 -19.75
N PRO A 160 -3.30 10.08 -18.82
CA PRO A 160 -4.55 9.64 -18.22
C PRO A 160 -5.61 9.37 -19.28
N LYS A 161 -6.21 8.19 -19.24
CA LYS A 161 -7.26 7.80 -20.21
C LYS A 161 -8.65 8.16 -19.69
N GLY A 162 -8.76 8.45 -18.39
CA GLY A 162 -9.99 8.81 -17.69
C GLY A 162 -10.99 7.64 -17.66
N CYS A 163 -11.46 7.29 -16.49
CA CYS A 163 -12.54 6.35 -16.33
C CYS A 163 -13.52 6.88 -15.29
N SER A 164 -14.50 7.67 -15.72
CA SER A 164 -15.51 8.26 -14.83
C SER A 164 -16.44 7.23 -14.16
N GLU A 165 -16.31 5.94 -14.48
CA GLU A 165 -17.20 4.89 -14.01
C GLU A 165 -16.57 3.92 -13.01
N LEU A 166 -15.30 4.10 -12.65
CA LEU A 166 -14.56 3.18 -11.79
C LEU A 166 -15.28 2.92 -10.44
N ALA A 167 -15.85 3.96 -9.84
CA ALA A 167 -16.62 3.85 -8.59
C ALA A 167 -17.89 2.99 -8.77
N ASN A 168 -18.54 3.06 -9.93
CA ASN A 168 -19.72 2.25 -10.25
C ASN A 168 -19.34 0.79 -10.53
N MET A 169 -18.20 0.57 -11.18
CA MET A 169 -17.67 -0.77 -11.46
C MET A 169 -17.30 -1.53 -10.19
N ALA A 170 -16.89 -0.84 -9.14
CA ALA A 170 -16.57 -1.46 -7.85
C ALA A 170 -17.73 -2.16 -7.16
N GLN A 171 -18.97 -1.99 -7.62
CA GLN A 171 -20.14 -2.72 -7.14
C GLN A 171 -20.25 -4.13 -7.74
N ASP A 172 -19.58 -4.39 -8.88
CA ASP A 172 -19.50 -5.70 -9.54
C ASP A 172 -18.04 -6.03 -9.83
N ARG A 173 -17.44 -6.89 -8.98
CA ARG A 173 -16.03 -7.30 -9.11
C ARG A 173 -15.71 -7.91 -10.47
N SER A 174 -16.65 -8.64 -11.10
CA SER A 174 -16.42 -9.24 -12.41
C SER A 174 -16.26 -8.17 -13.49
N ASN A 175 -17.11 -7.16 -13.47
CA ASN A 175 -17.00 -6.02 -14.37
C ASN A 175 -15.73 -5.20 -14.09
N LEU A 176 -15.39 -5.01 -12.82
CA LEU A 176 -14.16 -4.34 -12.40
C LEU A 176 -12.93 -5.03 -12.98
N PHE A 177 -12.79 -6.35 -12.83
CA PHE A 177 -11.64 -7.11 -13.30
C PHE A 177 -11.49 -7.12 -14.84
N HIS A 178 -12.57 -6.96 -15.58
CA HIS A 178 -12.52 -6.87 -17.03
C HIS A 178 -12.15 -5.47 -17.54
N THR A 179 -12.37 -4.45 -16.74
CA THR A 179 -12.32 -3.05 -17.20
C THR A 179 -11.20 -2.24 -16.53
N ALA A 180 -10.92 -2.50 -15.26
CA ALA A 180 -9.90 -1.76 -14.53
C ALA A 180 -8.49 -2.13 -15.01
N TYR A 181 -7.67 -1.11 -15.19
CA TYR A 181 -6.25 -1.26 -15.46
C TYR A 181 -5.49 -0.09 -14.85
N ASN A 182 -4.17 -0.23 -14.71
CA ASN A 182 -3.32 0.80 -14.16
C ASN A 182 -2.64 1.61 -15.28
N ASP A 183 -2.98 2.89 -15.43
CA ASP A 183 -2.41 3.77 -16.45
C ASP A 183 -0.89 3.87 -16.41
N PHE A 184 -0.27 3.67 -15.26
CA PHE A 184 1.19 3.66 -15.13
C PHE A 184 1.85 2.49 -15.89
N GLU A 185 1.15 1.39 -16.09
CA GLU A 185 1.68 0.21 -16.79
C GLU A 185 2.13 0.54 -18.22
N ASP A 186 1.44 1.44 -18.91
CA ASP A 186 1.78 1.83 -20.29
C ASP A 186 3.22 2.38 -20.42
N THR A 187 3.72 3.02 -19.39
CA THR A 187 5.03 3.65 -19.39
C THR A 187 6.06 2.87 -18.59
N VAL A 188 5.67 2.38 -17.42
CA VAL A 188 6.57 1.63 -16.55
C VAL A 188 7.01 0.32 -17.21
N PHE A 189 6.12 -0.40 -17.89
CA PHE A 189 6.46 -1.67 -18.56
C PHE A 189 7.41 -1.50 -19.75
N VAL A 190 7.45 -0.32 -20.36
CA VAL A 190 8.44 -0.02 -21.41
C VAL A 190 9.85 0.12 -20.84
N VAL A 191 9.98 0.72 -19.67
CA VAL A 191 11.28 0.95 -19.00
C VAL A 191 11.70 -0.27 -18.19
N HIS A 192 10.72 -0.98 -17.60
CA HIS A 192 10.90 -2.13 -16.72
C HIS A 192 10.09 -3.34 -17.23
N PRO A 193 10.52 -3.98 -18.34
CA PRO A 193 9.79 -5.10 -18.94
C PRO A 193 9.63 -6.30 -18.00
N GLU A 194 10.51 -6.47 -17.02
CA GLU A 194 10.42 -7.50 -15.98
C GLU A 194 9.15 -7.39 -15.13
N ILE A 195 8.60 -6.18 -14.95
CA ILE A 195 7.32 -5.98 -14.23
C ILE A 195 6.16 -6.49 -15.08
N SER A 196 6.19 -6.22 -16.39
CA SER A 196 5.20 -6.74 -17.34
C SER A 196 5.22 -8.26 -17.42
N GLU A 197 6.41 -8.87 -17.39
CA GLU A 197 6.59 -10.32 -17.39
C GLU A 197 5.95 -10.96 -16.15
N ILE A 198 6.16 -10.40 -14.97
CA ILE A 198 5.51 -10.87 -13.73
C ILE A 198 3.98 -10.82 -13.87
N LYS A 199 3.42 -9.72 -14.39
CA LYS A 199 1.96 -9.62 -14.62
C LYS A 199 1.47 -10.74 -15.53
N GLN A 200 2.17 -10.97 -16.66
CA GLN A 200 1.79 -12.02 -17.59
C GLN A 200 1.88 -13.41 -16.95
N ARG A 201 2.92 -13.67 -16.15
CA ARG A 201 3.08 -14.96 -15.44
C ARG A 201 1.98 -15.21 -14.42
N LEU A 202 1.51 -14.16 -13.70
CA LEU A 202 0.37 -14.28 -12.80
C LEU A 202 -0.92 -14.65 -13.56
N LEU A 203 -1.15 -14.01 -14.71
CA LEU A 203 -2.30 -14.33 -15.59
C LEU A 203 -2.21 -15.75 -16.16
N ASP A 204 -1.04 -16.17 -16.65
CA ASP A 204 -0.79 -17.53 -17.18
C ASP A 204 -0.98 -18.60 -16.08
N ALA A 205 -0.69 -18.25 -14.82
CA ALA A 205 -0.93 -19.11 -13.67
C ALA A 205 -2.41 -19.17 -13.24
N GLY A 206 -3.30 -18.43 -13.91
CA GLY A 206 -4.75 -18.47 -13.67
C GLY A 206 -5.29 -17.36 -12.78
N ALA A 207 -4.55 -16.27 -12.57
CA ALA A 207 -5.11 -15.10 -11.90
C ALA A 207 -6.33 -14.57 -12.69
N VAL A 208 -7.46 -14.35 -12.02
CA VAL A 208 -8.65 -13.74 -12.62
C VAL A 208 -8.46 -12.24 -12.85
N TYR A 209 -7.51 -11.65 -12.15
CA TYR A 209 -7.05 -10.28 -12.35
C TYR A 209 -5.59 -10.14 -11.92
N ALA A 210 -4.81 -9.36 -12.66
CA ALA A 210 -3.47 -8.98 -12.27
C ALA A 210 -3.16 -7.55 -12.70
N ALA A 211 -2.49 -6.80 -11.83
CA ALA A 211 -2.08 -5.42 -12.11
C ALA A 211 -0.85 -5.02 -11.29
N MET A 212 -0.15 -4.01 -11.76
CA MET A 212 0.84 -3.32 -10.95
C MET A 212 0.16 -2.46 -9.89
N SER A 213 0.66 -2.49 -8.66
CA SER A 213 0.13 -1.69 -7.55
C SER A 213 0.69 -0.27 -7.56
N GLY A 214 -0.20 0.72 -7.63
CA GLY A 214 0.17 2.14 -7.65
C GLY A 214 1.18 2.45 -8.77
N SER A 215 2.24 3.17 -8.44
CA SER A 215 3.35 3.49 -9.37
C SER A 215 4.37 2.35 -9.53
N GLY A 216 4.14 1.21 -8.89
CA GLY A 216 5.02 0.03 -8.95
C GLY A 216 6.08 0.05 -7.83
N SER A 217 6.91 -0.97 -7.82
CA SER A 217 7.07 -2.03 -8.83
C SER A 217 6.33 -3.33 -8.50
N THR A 218 5.61 -3.43 -7.38
CA THR A 218 4.88 -4.65 -7.02
C THR A 218 3.76 -4.93 -8.02
N VAL A 219 3.65 -6.17 -8.45
CA VAL A 219 2.52 -6.69 -9.22
C VAL A 219 1.73 -7.65 -8.34
N PHE A 220 0.41 -7.55 -8.38
CA PHE A 220 -0.45 -8.47 -7.68
C PHE A 220 -1.34 -9.26 -8.64
N GLY A 221 -1.70 -10.47 -8.23
CA GLY A 221 -2.68 -11.32 -8.89
C GLY A 221 -3.73 -11.78 -7.90
N LEU A 222 -4.97 -11.84 -8.34
CA LEU A 222 -6.10 -12.38 -7.60
C LEU A 222 -6.50 -13.73 -8.19
N PHE A 223 -6.61 -14.75 -7.36
CA PHE A 223 -6.91 -16.11 -7.76
C PHE A 223 -8.19 -16.59 -7.09
N GLU A 224 -9.02 -17.30 -7.82
CA GLU A 224 -10.13 -18.03 -7.21
C GLU A 224 -9.62 -19.28 -6.49
N ASN A 225 -10.19 -19.55 -5.33
CA ASN A 225 -9.92 -20.80 -4.63
C ASN A 225 -10.59 -21.94 -5.40
N ASP A 226 -9.80 -22.88 -5.93
CA ASP A 226 -10.34 -24.08 -6.56
C ASP A 226 -10.26 -25.29 -5.62
N ALA A 227 -11.34 -26.05 -5.59
CA ALA A 227 -11.43 -27.28 -4.78
C ALA A 227 -10.51 -28.42 -5.30
N GLU A 228 -9.95 -28.29 -6.48
CA GLU A 228 -9.11 -29.29 -7.14
C GLU A 228 -7.62 -29.06 -6.93
N GLY A 229 -7.23 -27.95 -6.28
CA GLY A 229 -5.83 -27.63 -5.94
C GLY A 229 -4.96 -27.27 -7.15
N ARG A 230 -5.55 -26.92 -8.31
CA ARG A 230 -4.80 -26.49 -9.49
C ARG A 230 -4.11 -25.16 -9.23
N THR A 231 -4.80 -24.24 -8.57
CA THR A 231 -4.25 -22.96 -8.14
C THR A 231 -3.01 -23.15 -7.29
N ASP A 232 -3.05 -24.05 -6.28
CA ASP A 232 -1.88 -24.34 -5.43
C ASP A 232 -0.68 -24.86 -6.21
N ALA A 233 -0.90 -25.72 -7.22
CA ALA A 233 0.18 -26.23 -8.06
C ALA A 233 0.84 -25.12 -8.90
N GLN A 234 0.03 -24.23 -9.48
CA GLN A 234 0.52 -23.08 -10.26
C GLN A 234 1.27 -22.06 -9.39
N LEU A 235 0.74 -21.79 -8.18
CA LEU A 235 1.40 -20.88 -7.24
C LEU A 235 2.76 -21.41 -6.77
N ARG A 236 2.92 -22.72 -6.56
CA ARG A 236 4.23 -23.32 -6.26
C ARG A 236 5.24 -23.06 -7.38
N LEU A 237 4.84 -23.18 -8.63
CA LEU A 237 5.71 -22.88 -9.77
C LEU A 237 6.12 -21.38 -9.81
N LEU A 238 5.18 -20.48 -9.50
CA LEU A 238 5.49 -19.05 -9.37
C LEU A 238 6.48 -18.79 -8.23
N HIS A 239 6.30 -19.43 -7.07
CA HIS A 239 7.25 -19.31 -5.96
C HIS A 239 8.66 -19.81 -6.31
N GLU A 240 8.76 -20.92 -7.07
CA GLU A 240 10.05 -21.41 -7.54
C GLU A 240 10.70 -20.46 -8.57
N GLU A 241 9.92 -19.95 -9.51
CA GLU A 241 10.38 -19.05 -10.57
C GLU A 241 10.86 -17.71 -10.03
N PHE A 242 10.12 -17.14 -9.06
CA PHE A 242 10.40 -15.84 -8.48
C PHE A 242 11.03 -15.90 -7.07
N ALA A 243 11.67 -17.02 -6.72
CA ALA A 243 12.25 -17.23 -5.39
C ALA A 243 13.26 -16.17 -4.93
N SER A 244 13.87 -15.42 -5.86
CA SER A 244 14.79 -14.31 -5.57
C SER A 244 14.08 -12.98 -5.32
N MET A 245 12.77 -12.93 -5.44
CA MET A 245 11.93 -11.74 -5.24
C MET A 245 11.15 -11.84 -3.93
N VAL A 246 10.59 -10.71 -3.47
CA VAL A 246 9.68 -10.73 -2.33
C VAL A 246 8.31 -11.17 -2.81
N ILE A 247 7.81 -12.29 -2.29
CA ILE A 247 6.50 -12.82 -2.60
C ILE A 247 5.67 -12.82 -1.32
N PHE A 248 4.46 -12.31 -1.43
CA PHE A 248 3.41 -12.42 -0.43
C PHE A 248 2.27 -13.25 -1.04
N ASP A 249 1.75 -14.21 -0.29
CA ASP A 249 0.72 -15.15 -0.70
C ASP A 249 -0.25 -15.36 0.48
N ASP A 250 -1.51 -14.85 0.35
CA ASP A 250 -2.55 -14.85 1.40
C ASP A 250 -3.94 -15.25 0.83
#